data_44698832efbe36527abda662d55f8837
#
_entry.id   44698832efbe36527abda662d55f8837
#
_cell.length_a   1.000
_cell.length_b   1.000
_cell.length_c   1.000
_cell.angle_alpha   90.00
_cell.angle_beta   90.00
_cell.angle_gamma   90.00
#
_symmetry.space_group_name_H-M   'P 1'
#
loop_
_entity.id
_entity.type
_entity.pdbx_description
1 polymer ?
#
loop_
_entity_poly.entity_id
_entity_poly.type
_entity_poly.pdbx_seq_one_letter_code
_entity_poly.pdbx_strand_id
1 'polypeptide(L)'
;MVARTKLTIGAVGLAIAAVVALDITATSAPTAPAGPTPLSAVPAEALTKVAEANGLPVTEVRRMASGAHFEVDTHQRIRSVEPVPPPQEVAEEAAGPEIPPGTDVFALHSRADSDRTIYLDFTGHSVEGTAWNDGARIDAPAFDGDGNPGEFNDAEREKVYQAFLATAEDYSSFDVDVTTEEPAADDITRDGEDDDVYGTRAVITPEDVTGCGCGGQAYVGVFNDANSHSDYQPAWAYANMDYSGKSIAEIISHETGHNVGLSHDGQGADEYYQGHENWGPIMGAGYYQPVTQWSKGEYSDATSTEDDLSIIPEHGVVTLTDDHADTADGATSLADNESGAGIVATDDDVDVFAFDHTGGPLTVTALPAPYAANLDIRLVIRDASGAEVASVDPPVARVNDDEATGLDAGFAQDLAAGTYTLSVEGVGFGDPAVNGYSGYASIGAYTLTAHSG
;
A
#
# COMPACT_ATOMS: atom_id res chain seq x y z
N MET A 1 -23.62 -76.17 -52.41
CA MET A 1 -24.68 -77.11 -52.06
C MET A 1 -25.48 -76.43 -50.96
N VAL A 2 -26.52 -75.74 -51.27
CA VAL A 2 -27.93 -76.10 -51.28
C VAL A 2 -28.31 -76.93 -50.06
N ALA A 3 -29.06 -76.25 -49.16
CA ALA A 3 -30.40 -76.73 -48.75
C ALA A 3 -31.07 -75.74 -47.85
N ARG A 4 -32.21 -75.35 -48.32
CA ARG A 4 -33.37 -74.68 -47.69
C ARG A 4 -34.03 -75.62 -46.67
N THR A 5 -34.73 -75.09 -45.65
CA THR A 5 -36.16 -75.32 -45.53
C THR A 5 -36.73 -74.86 -44.16
N LYS A 6 -37.69 -74.01 -44.23
CA LYS A 6 -39.08 -73.88 -43.73
C LYS A 6 -39.35 -73.62 -42.22
N LEU A 7 -39.85 -72.55 -42.00
CA LEU A 7 -41.11 -72.03 -41.39
C LEU A 7 -41.97 -73.02 -40.59
N THR A 8 -42.28 -72.72 -39.36
CA THR A 8 -43.60 -73.02 -38.77
C THR A 8 -43.99 -71.94 -37.74
N ILE A 9 -45.25 -71.46 -37.89
CA ILE A 9 -45.98 -70.46 -37.12
C ILE A 9 -46.58 -71.17 -35.90
N GLY A 10 -46.59 -70.49 -34.76
CA GLY A 10 -47.29 -70.96 -33.57
C GLY A 10 -47.52 -69.86 -32.54
N ALA A 11 -48.72 -69.30 -32.57
CA ALA A 11 -49.60 -68.77 -31.55
C ALA A 11 -49.08 -67.97 -30.28
N VAL A 12 -49.39 -66.74 -30.28
CA VAL A 12 -50.09 -65.87 -29.29
C VAL A 12 -50.00 -66.31 -27.79
N GLY A 13 -49.28 -65.54 -27.01
CA GLY A 13 -49.37 -65.44 -25.55
C GLY A 13 -49.20 -63.99 -25.12
N LEU A 14 -50.32 -63.39 -24.67
CA LEU A 14 -50.39 -62.04 -24.17
C LEU A 14 -49.70 -62.01 -22.77
N ALA A 15 -48.53 -61.44 -22.65
CA ALA A 15 -47.91 -61.15 -21.36
C ALA A 15 -47.95 -59.64 -21.11
N ILE A 16 -48.68 -59.23 -20.08
CA ILE A 16 -48.74 -57.86 -19.55
C ILE A 16 -47.36 -57.56 -18.91
N ALA A 17 -46.56 -56.72 -19.56
CA ALA A 17 -45.36 -56.20 -18.96
C ALA A 17 -45.71 -55.02 -18.08
N ALA A 18 -45.53 -55.17 -16.75
CA ALA A 18 -45.55 -54.08 -15.79
C ALA A 18 -44.32 -53.21 -16.06
N VAL A 19 -44.51 -51.98 -16.49
CA VAL A 19 -43.49 -50.96 -16.59
C VAL A 19 -43.19 -50.50 -15.15
N VAL A 20 -42.11 -50.99 -14.56
CA VAL A 20 -41.52 -50.35 -13.36
C VAL A 20 -40.80 -49.11 -13.83
N ALA A 21 -41.41 -47.94 -13.56
CA ALA A 21 -40.72 -46.67 -13.67
C ALA A 21 -39.61 -46.64 -12.60
N LEU A 22 -38.34 -46.80 -13.01
CA LEU A 22 -37.21 -46.39 -12.17
C LEU A 22 -37.18 -44.88 -12.14
N ASP A 23 -37.62 -44.28 -11.00
CA ASP A 23 -37.27 -42.93 -10.67
C ASP A 23 -35.75 -42.84 -10.49
N ILE A 24 -35.05 -42.46 -11.54
CA ILE A 24 -33.67 -42.00 -11.45
C ILE A 24 -33.74 -40.61 -10.84
N THR A 25 -33.71 -40.52 -9.52
CA THR A 25 -33.33 -39.26 -8.86
C THR A 25 -31.91 -38.96 -9.32
N ALA A 26 -31.80 -38.02 -10.25
CA ALA A 26 -30.52 -37.41 -10.57
C ALA A 26 -29.99 -36.76 -9.28
N THR A 27 -29.09 -37.47 -8.61
CA THR A 27 -28.22 -36.80 -7.64
C THR A 27 -27.40 -35.81 -8.46
N SER A 28 -27.74 -34.52 -8.31
CA SER A 28 -26.85 -33.48 -8.79
C SER A 28 -25.47 -33.76 -8.22
N ALA A 29 -24.47 -33.92 -9.11
CA ALA A 29 -23.08 -33.91 -8.69
C ALA A 29 -22.88 -32.65 -7.82
N PRO A 30 -22.08 -32.71 -6.77
CA PRO A 30 -21.73 -31.51 -6.03
C PRO A 30 -21.18 -30.53 -7.10
N THR A 31 -21.87 -29.41 -7.27
CA THR A 31 -21.30 -28.27 -7.99
C THR A 31 -19.98 -27.98 -7.31
N ALA A 32 -18.90 -27.92 -8.10
CA ALA A 32 -17.64 -27.37 -7.61
C ALA A 32 -17.97 -26.06 -6.87
N PRO A 33 -17.30 -25.74 -5.76
CA PRO A 33 -17.51 -24.49 -5.09
C PRO A 33 -17.44 -23.38 -6.13
N ALA A 34 -18.41 -22.49 -6.15
CA ALA A 34 -18.40 -21.35 -7.03
C ALA A 34 -17.20 -20.51 -6.57
N GLY A 35 -16.23 -20.25 -7.45
CA GLY A 35 -15.12 -19.33 -7.18
C GLY A 35 -15.64 -17.95 -6.74
N PRO A 36 -14.73 -17.01 -6.41
CA PRO A 36 -15.12 -15.68 -6.01
C PRO A 36 -16.06 -15.03 -7.01
N THR A 37 -16.96 -14.22 -6.49
CA THR A 37 -18.00 -13.57 -7.30
C THR A 37 -17.71 -12.08 -7.36
N PRO A 38 -17.74 -11.42 -8.55
CA PRO A 38 -17.65 -9.98 -8.61
C PRO A 38 -18.62 -9.32 -7.63
N LEU A 39 -18.14 -8.40 -6.81
CA LEU A 39 -18.97 -7.74 -5.80
C LEU A 39 -20.14 -7.00 -6.44
N SER A 40 -19.96 -6.46 -7.65
CA SER A 40 -21.00 -5.83 -8.46
C SER A 40 -22.13 -6.79 -8.89
N ALA A 41 -21.92 -8.09 -8.86
CA ALA A 41 -22.92 -9.11 -9.15
C ALA A 41 -23.71 -9.57 -7.90
N VAL A 42 -23.29 -9.15 -6.70
CA VAL A 42 -23.99 -9.47 -5.45
C VAL A 42 -25.29 -8.70 -5.36
N PRO A 43 -26.44 -9.36 -5.10
CA PRO A 43 -27.71 -8.66 -4.95
C PRO A 43 -27.67 -7.61 -3.83
N ALA A 44 -28.28 -6.44 -4.08
CA ALA A 44 -28.23 -5.30 -3.15
C ALA A 44 -28.69 -5.63 -1.73
N GLU A 45 -29.66 -6.56 -1.58
CA GLU A 45 -30.14 -7.07 -0.30
C GLU A 45 -29.11 -7.93 0.45
N ALA A 46 -28.14 -8.52 -0.27
CA ALA A 46 -27.08 -9.34 0.33
C ALA A 46 -25.86 -8.52 0.76
N LEU A 47 -25.68 -7.30 0.21
CA LEU A 47 -24.52 -6.43 0.54
C LEU A 47 -24.42 -6.07 2.02
N THR A 48 -25.54 -6.07 2.76
CA THR A 48 -25.52 -5.86 4.22
C THR A 48 -24.76 -6.98 4.93
N LYS A 49 -24.90 -8.25 4.48
CA LYS A 49 -24.18 -9.37 5.08
C LYS A 49 -22.68 -9.33 4.74
N VAL A 50 -22.36 -8.90 3.52
CA VAL A 50 -20.98 -8.68 3.11
C VAL A 50 -20.35 -7.59 3.99
N ALA A 51 -21.07 -6.49 4.22
CA ALA A 51 -20.62 -5.41 5.10
C ALA A 51 -20.37 -5.90 6.53
N GLU A 52 -21.30 -6.67 7.11
CA GLU A 52 -21.17 -7.27 8.44
C GLU A 52 -19.94 -8.21 8.53
N ALA A 53 -19.70 -9.03 7.49
CA ALA A 53 -18.59 -9.98 7.45
C ALA A 53 -17.21 -9.29 7.38
N ASN A 54 -17.16 -8.07 6.83
CA ASN A 54 -15.91 -7.31 6.66
C ASN A 54 -15.76 -6.16 7.67
N GLY A 55 -16.71 -5.96 8.58
CA GLY A 55 -16.67 -4.84 9.51
C GLY A 55 -16.81 -3.46 8.87
N LEU A 56 -17.28 -3.41 7.62
CA LEU A 56 -17.36 -2.18 6.83
C LEU A 56 -18.75 -1.54 6.89
N PRO A 57 -18.88 -0.22 6.72
CA PRO A 57 -20.16 0.42 6.49
C PRO A 57 -20.83 -0.12 5.21
N VAL A 58 -22.13 -0.39 5.24
CA VAL A 58 -22.85 -0.89 4.05
C VAL A 58 -22.83 0.12 2.88
N THR A 59 -22.68 1.40 3.16
CA THR A 59 -22.49 2.46 2.16
C THR A 59 -21.19 2.28 1.41
N GLU A 60 -20.16 1.88 2.10
CA GLU A 60 -18.84 1.61 1.54
C GLU A 60 -18.88 0.37 0.64
N VAL A 61 -19.40 -0.74 1.14
CA VAL A 61 -19.58 -1.96 0.33
C VAL A 61 -20.42 -1.73 -0.91
N ARG A 62 -21.42 -0.82 -0.85
CA ARG A 62 -22.18 -0.42 -2.04
C ARG A 62 -21.38 0.41 -3.03
N ARG A 63 -20.46 1.25 -2.53
CA ARG A 63 -19.55 2.02 -3.36
C ARG A 63 -18.59 1.05 -4.08
N MET A 64 -17.94 0.14 -3.36
CA MET A 64 -17.09 -0.91 -3.92
C MET A 64 -17.86 -1.76 -4.96
N ALA A 65 -19.12 -2.12 -4.68
CA ALA A 65 -19.95 -2.88 -5.61
C ALA A 65 -20.38 -2.10 -6.87
N SER A 66 -20.15 -0.79 -6.94
CA SER A 66 -20.33 -0.01 -8.16
C SER A 66 -19.16 -0.09 -9.13
N GLY A 67 -17.99 -0.53 -8.64
CA GLY A 67 -16.79 -0.81 -9.40
C GLY A 67 -16.72 -2.23 -9.97
N ALA A 68 -15.62 -2.55 -10.61
CA ALA A 68 -15.41 -3.83 -11.28
C ALA A 68 -14.30 -4.69 -10.62
N HIS A 69 -13.51 -4.11 -9.72
CA HIS A 69 -12.26 -4.69 -9.23
C HIS A 69 -12.32 -5.23 -7.80
N PHE A 70 -13.53 -5.40 -7.26
CA PHE A 70 -13.74 -6.13 -6.02
C PHE A 70 -14.51 -7.43 -6.25
N GLU A 71 -14.10 -8.47 -5.57
CA GLU A 71 -14.76 -9.76 -5.55
C GLU A 71 -15.13 -10.13 -4.10
N VAL A 72 -16.08 -11.04 -3.95
CA VAL A 72 -16.44 -11.63 -2.67
C VAL A 72 -16.26 -13.13 -2.72
N ASP A 73 -15.62 -13.70 -1.72
CA ASP A 73 -15.43 -15.12 -1.57
C ASP A 73 -16.67 -15.83 -0.98
N THR A 74 -16.57 -17.13 -0.79
CA THR A 74 -17.66 -17.96 -0.21
C THR A 74 -17.95 -17.67 1.25
N HIS A 75 -17.02 -16.99 1.97
CA HIS A 75 -17.15 -16.55 3.36
C HIS A 75 -17.64 -15.10 3.48
N GLN A 76 -18.00 -14.46 2.38
CA GLN A 76 -18.43 -13.07 2.29
C GLN A 76 -17.29 -12.06 2.54
N ARG A 77 -16.03 -12.47 2.41
CA ARG A 77 -14.87 -11.56 2.53
C ARG A 77 -14.59 -10.90 1.18
N ILE A 78 -14.32 -9.61 1.24
CA ILE A 78 -14.00 -8.79 0.07
C ILE A 78 -12.51 -8.88 -0.22
N ARG A 79 -12.16 -9.07 -1.48
CA ARG A 79 -10.80 -8.92 -1.97
C ARG A 79 -10.75 -8.01 -3.20
N SER A 80 -9.63 -7.32 -3.35
CA SER A 80 -9.31 -6.54 -4.55
C SER A 80 -8.81 -7.42 -5.69
N VAL A 81 -8.88 -6.92 -6.92
CA VAL A 81 -8.31 -7.52 -8.14
C VAL A 81 -7.82 -6.39 -9.01
N GLU A 82 -6.55 -6.01 -8.84
CA GLU A 82 -6.02 -4.79 -9.41
C GLU A 82 -5.70 -4.91 -10.90
N PRO A 83 -6.03 -3.92 -11.74
CA PRO A 83 -5.58 -3.96 -13.14
C PRO A 83 -4.05 -3.99 -13.21
N VAL A 84 -3.53 -4.71 -14.21
CA VAL A 84 -2.09 -4.68 -14.47
C VAL A 84 -1.67 -3.23 -14.74
N PRO A 85 -0.69 -2.66 -14.01
CA PRO A 85 -0.20 -1.33 -14.31
C PRO A 85 0.20 -1.21 -15.78
N PRO A 86 -0.11 -0.12 -16.47
CA PRO A 86 0.35 0.05 -17.84
C PRO A 86 1.88 0.05 -17.87
N PRO A 87 2.52 -0.49 -18.93
CA PRO A 87 3.97 -0.52 -19.00
C PRO A 87 4.52 0.91 -18.97
N GLN A 88 5.52 1.14 -18.12
CA GLN A 88 6.23 2.40 -18.05
C GLN A 88 6.90 2.66 -19.41
N GLU A 89 6.67 3.81 -20.03
CA GLU A 89 7.55 4.24 -21.12
C GLU A 89 8.93 4.48 -20.50
N VAL A 90 9.95 3.76 -20.97
CA VAL A 90 11.32 3.78 -20.43
C VAL A 90 11.87 5.23 -20.56
N ALA A 91 11.41 6.12 -19.68
CA ALA A 91 12.15 7.28 -19.26
C ALA A 91 13.39 6.76 -18.52
N GLU A 92 14.54 7.40 -18.64
CA GLU A 92 15.70 7.04 -17.83
C GLU A 92 15.21 7.02 -16.36
N GLU A 93 15.14 5.81 -15.79
CA GLU A 93 14.83 5.62 -14.37
C GLU A 93 15.78 6.51 -13.57
N ALA A 94 15.26 7.32 -12.65
CA ALA A 94 16.10 8.08 -11.76
C ALA A 94 17.01 7.10 -11.05
N ALA A 95 18.30 7.37 -11.01
CA ALA A 95 19.21 6.60 -10.18
C ALA A 95 18.74 6.79 -8.72
N GLY A 96 18.09 5.78 -8.18
CA GLY A 96 17.69 5.78 -6.77
C GLY A 96 18.90 5.88 -5.84
N PRO A 97 18.70 6.00 -4.53
CA PRO A 97 19.80 6.07 -3.58
C PRO A 97 20.66 4.80 -3.63
N GLU A 98 21.98 4.99 -3.64
CA GLU A 98 22.92 3.86 -3.60
C GLU A 98 22.73 3.04 -2.31
N ILE A 99 22.77 1.72 -2.41
CA ILE A 99 22.77 0.83 -1.25
C ILE A 99 24.05 1.11 -0.43
N PRO A 100 23.95 1.50 0.86
CA PRO A 100 25.12 1.76 1.68
C PRO A 100 26.03 0.50 1.77
N PRO A 101 27.37 0.66 1.73
CA PRO A 101 28.26 -0.47 1.79
C PRO A 101 28.05 -1.35 3.03
N GLY A 102 27.83 -2.64 2.82
CA GLY A 102 27.62 -3.62 3.90
C GLY A 102 26.16 -3.77 4.35
N THR A 103 25.23 -3.10 3.69
CA THR A 103 23.80 -3.27 3.92
C THR A 103 23.33 -4.62 3.36
N ASP A 104 22.62 -5.39 4.17
CA ASP A 104 21.84 -6.54 3.69
C ASP A 104 20.44 -6.06 3.34
N VAL A 105 20.11 -6.05 2.06
CA VAL A 105 18.80 -5.59 1.58
C VAL A 105 17.64 -6.53 1.95
N PHE A 106 17.93 -7.70 2.50
CA PHE A 106 16.97 -8.66 3.03
C PHE A 106 16.88 -8.67 4.57
N ALA A 107 17.44 -7.63 5.22
CA ALA A 107 17.38 -7.43 6.66
C ALA A 107 17.22 -5.93 6.99
N LEU A 108 16.34 -5.25 6.26
CA LEU A 108 16.00 -3.85 6.45
C LEU A 108 14.78 -3.72 7.35
N HIS A 109 14.79 -2.71 8.21
CA HIS A 109 13.71 -2.37 9.10
C HIS A 109 13.48 -0.87 9.09
N SER A 110 12.24 -0.43 9.01
CA SER A 110 11.86 0.97 9.19
C SER A 110 11.68 1.31 10.67
N ARG A 111 11.19 0.35 11.46
CA ARG A 111 10.88 0.50 12.89
C ARG A 111 10.94 -0.84 13.62
N ALA A 112 12.14 -1.37 13.81
CA ALA A 112 12.36 -2.71 14.38
C ALA A 112 11.77 -2.96 15.79
N ASP A 113 11.38 -1.91 16.50
CA ASP A 113 10.79 -2.00 17.85
C ASP A 113 9.25 -2.03 17.82
N SER A 114 8.60 -1.95 16.64
CA SER A 114 7.14 -2.05 16.51
C SER A 114 6.65 -3.48 16.66
N ASP A 115 5.50 -3.63 17.31
CA ASP A 115 4.77 -4.90 17.43
C ASP A 115 3.89 -5.19 16.19
N ARG A 116 3.93 -4.34 15.17
CA ARG A 116 3.21 -4.47 13.90
C ARG A 116 4.21 -4.57 12.75
N THR A 117 3.93 -5.44 11.78
CA THR A 117 4.86 -5.72 10.68
C THR A 117 4.18 -5.71 9.32
N ILE A 118 4.79 -5.03 8.35
CA ILE A 118 4.53 -5.23 6.92
C ILE A 118 5.79 -5.86 6.33
N TYR A 119 5.74 -7.16 6.06
CA TYR A 119 6.87 -7.90 5.52
C TYR A 119 6.85 -7.93 4.00
N LEU A 120 7.90 -7.41 3.38
CA LEU A 120 8.12 -7.36 1.95
C LEU A 120 8.87 -8.62 1.49
N ASP A 121 8.15 -9.64 1.04
CA ASP A 121 8.71 -10.93 0.66
C ASP A 121 9.04 -10.99 -0.83
N PHE A 122 10.30 -10.69 -1.15
CA PHE A 122 10.87 -10.83 -2.49
C PHE A 122 11.45 -12.23 -2.76
N THR A 123 11.51 -13.09 -1.73
CA THR A 123 12.27 -14.35 -1.81
C THR A 123 11.45 -15.53 -2.32
N GLY A 124 10.16 -15.30 -2.57
CA GLY A 124 9.22 -16.32 -2.99
C GLY A 124 8.52 -17.01 -1.82
N HIS A 125 7.27 -17.37 -2.03
CA HIS A 125 6.41 -17.86 -0.97
C HIS A 125 5.50 -19.00 -1.41
N SER A 126 5.13 -19.85 -0.46
CA SER A 126 4.15 -20.93 -0.70
C SER A 126 3.03 -20.85 0.32
N VAL A 127 1.78 -20.84 -0.14
CA VAL A 127 0.61 -20.90 0.72
C VAL A 127 -0.24 -22.12 0.41
N GLU A 128 -0.87 -22.70 1.43
CA GLU A 128 -1.81 -23.83 1.32
C GLU A 128 -2.82 -23.77 2.47
N GLY A 129 -4.07 -24.08 2.19
CA GLY A 129 -5.13 -24.09 3.21
C GLY A 129 -5.73 -22.71 3.53
N THR A 130 -5.37 -21.67 2.76
CA THR A 130 -5.90 -20.30 2.90
C THR A 130 -7.14 -20.09 2.03
N ALA A 131 -7.76 -18.92 2.09
CA ALA A 131 -8.87 -18.53 1.23
C ALA A 131 -8.46 -18.35 -0.24
N TRP A 132 -7.15 -18.22 -0.50
CA TRP A 132 -6.62 -18.21 -1.84
C TRP A 132 -6.76 -19.57 -2.52
N ASN A 133 -7.16 -19.57 -3.82
CA ASN A 133 -7.30 -20.75 -4.66
C ASN A 133 -8.07 -21.92 -4.00
N ASP A 134 -9.14 -21.60 -3.24
CA ASP A 134 -9.97 -22.57 -2.50
C ASP A 134 -9.14 -23.50 -1.58
N GLY A 135 -8.06 -23.00 -1.00
CA GLY A 135 -7.16 -23.73 -0.10
C GLY A 135 -6.14 -24.63 -0.83
N ALA A 136 -6.15 -24.67 -2.15
CA ALA A 136 -5.14 -25.39 -2.90
C ALA A 136 -3.80 -24.64 -2.86
N ARG A 137 -2.70 -25.41 -2.87
CA ARG A 137 -1.35 -24.86 -2.80
C ARG A 137 -1.07 -23.89 -3.97
N ILE A 138 -0.50 -22.74 -3.62
CA ILE A 138 0.08 -21.76 -4.53
C ILE A 138 1.58 -21.67 -4.22
N ASP A 139 2.42 -21.73 -5.22
CA ASP A 139 3.86 -21.53 -5.12
C ASP A 139 4.22 -20.27 -5.93
N ALA A 140 4.61 -19.20 -5.26
CA ALA A 140 5.08 -17.96 -5.88
C ALA A 140 6.61 -18.00 -5.98
N PRO A 141 7.18 -17.82 -7.19
CA PRO A 141 8.63 -17.70 -7.32
C PRO A 141 9.15 -16.41 -6.70
N ALA A 142 10.44 -16.39 -6.39
CA ALA A 142 11.14 -15.17 -5.97
C ALA A 142 11.08 -14.11 -7.08
N PHE A 143 11.21 -12.84 -6.67
CA PHE A 143 11.41 -11.72 -7.59
C PHE A 143 12.73 -11.93 -8.36
N ASP A 144 12.64 -12.11 -9.66
CA ASP A 144 13.76 -12.52 -10.50
C ASP A 144 13.64 -11.85 -11.89
N GLY A 145 14.70 -11.25 -12.35
CA GLY A 145 14.78 -10.59 -13.65
C GLY A 145 15.74 -11.24 -14.62
N ASP A 146 16.63 -12.10 -14.16
CA ASP A 146 17.67 -12.71 -15.00
C ASP A 146 17.49 -14.23 -15.25
N GLY A 147 16.47 -14.84 -14.66
CA GLY A 147 16.16 -16.26 -14.76
C GLY A 147 16.95 -17.12 -13.77
N ASN A 148 17.49 -16.55 -12.70
CA ASN A 148 18.22 -17.23 -11.64
C ASN A 148 17.59 -16.96 -10.25
N PRO A 149 16.39 -17.46 -9.96
CA PRO A 149 15.63 -17.13 -8.74
C PRO A 149 16.31 -17.59 -7.43
N GLY A 150 17.45 -18.24 -7.50
CA GLY A 150 18.24 -18.66 -6.32
C GLY A 150 19.27 -17.63 -5.85
N GLU A 151 19.51 -16.57 -6.59
CA GLU A 151 20.49 -15.53 -6.27
C GLU A 151 20.00 -14.18 -6.77
N PHE A 152 20.10 -13.13 -5.95
CA PHE A 152 19.75 -11.77 -6.35
C PHE A 152 21.00 -11.05 -6.87
N ASN A 153 20.96 -10.57 -8.09
CA ASN A 153 21.98 -9.70 -8.67
C ASN A 153 21.90 -8.26 -8.14
N ASP A 154 22.85 -7.40 -8.51
CA ASP A 154 22.91 -6.02 -7.99
C ASP A 154 21.67 -5.18 -8.39
N ALA A 155 21.13 -5.36 -9.61
CA ALA A 155 19.97 -4.62 -10.08
C ALA A 155 18.68 -5.04 -9.34
N GLU A 156 18.51 -6.33 -9.06
CA GLU A 156 17.39 -6.84 -8.25
C GLU A 156 17.48 -6.33 -6.81
N ARG A 157 18.68 -6.34 -6.22
CA ARG A 157 18.93 -5.78 -4.86
C ARG A 157 18.63 -4.29 -4.79
N GLU A 158 18.94 -3.55 -5.85
CA GLU A 158 18.61 -2.13 -5.95
C GLU A 158 17.09 -1.91 -5.95
N LYS A 159 16.34 -2.71 -6.73
CA LYS A 159 14.86 -2.67 -6.71
C LYS A 159 14.28 -2.99 -5.34
N VAL A 160 14.79 -4.03 -4.67
CA VAL A 160 14.39 -4.38 -3.29
C VAL A 160 14.61 -3.20 -2.35
N TYR A 161 15.81 -2.58 -2.41
CA TYR A 161 16.16 -1.45 -1.55
C TYR A 161 15.28 -0.22 -1.80
N GLN A 162 15.06 0.12 -3.06
CA GLN A 162 14.20 1.25 -3.46
C GLN A 162 12.74 1.02 -3.06
N ALA A 163 12.20 -0.18 -3.32
CA ALA A 163 10.84 -0.52 -2.92
C ALA A 163 10.67 -0.48 -1.40
N PHE A 164 11.65 -0.97 -0.64
CA PHE A 164 11.66 -0.84 0.82
C PHE A 164 11.62 0.62 1.27
N LEU A 165 12.48 1.48 0.72
CA LEU A 165 12.54 2.89 1.13
C LEU A 165 11.21 3.61 0.87
N ALA A 166 10.61 3.40 -0.30
CA ALA A 166 9.34 4.05 -0.65
C ALA A 166 8.18 3.53 0.21
N THR A 167 8.04 2.20 0.37
CA THR A 167 6.99 1.64 1.24
C THR A 167 7.19 2.07 2.70
N ALA A 168 8.44 2.13 3.19
CA ALA A 168 8.74 2.60 4.54
C ALA A 168 8.37 4.07 4.75
N GLU A 169 8.48 4.90 3.71
CA GLU A 169 8.04 6.30 3.76
C GLU A 169 6.51 6.41 3.77
N ASP A 170 5.80 5.63 2.95
CA ASP A 170 4.32 5.61 2.94
C ASP A 170 3.72 5.30 4.31
N TYR A 171 4.40 4.47 5.08
CA TYR A 171 3.98 4.07 6.43
C TYR A 171 4.75 4.76 7.56
N SER A 172 5.63 5.74 7.26
CA SER A 172 6.55 6.35 8.25
C SER A 172 5.86 7.03 9.43
N SER A 173 4.63 7.53 9.22
CA SER A 173 3.81 8.20 10.25
C SER A 173 3.06 7.24 11.18
N PHE A 174 3.24 5.94 10.98
CA PHE A 174 2.54 4.90 11.73
C PHE A 174 3.50 4.01 12.51
N ASP A 175 3.00 3.43 13.60
CA ASP A 175 3.73 2.45 14.41
C ASP A 175 3.63 1.06 13.76
N VAL A 176 4.43 0.87 12.72
CA VAL A 176 4.56 -0.38 11.97
C VAL A 176 5.99 -0.51 11.45
N ASP A 177 6.55 -1.71 11.51
CA ASP A 177 7.83 -2.03 10.90
C ASP A 177 7.61 -2.55 9.47
N VAL A 178 7.95 -1.72 8.49
CA VAL A 178 8.14 -2.20 7.11
C VAL A 178 9.50 -2.88 7.07
N THR A 179 9.55 -4.16 6.73
CA THR A 179 10.79 -4.94 6.79
C THR A 179 10.95 -5.86 5.58
N THR A 180 12.19 -6.11 5.20
CA THR A 180 12.59 -7.17 4.26
C THR A 180 13.16 -8.41 4.96
N GLU A 181 13.33 -8.39 6.30
CA GLU A 181 13.71 -9.55 7.07
C GLU A 181 12.49 -10.43 7.35
N GLU A 182 12.58 -11.73 7.05
CA GLU A 182 11.47 -12.64 7.29
C GLU A 182 11.18 -12.77 8.80
N PRO A 183 9.99 -12.32 9.28
CA PRO A 183 9.65 -12.44 10.69
C PRO A 183 9.36 -13.91 11.06
N ALA A 184 9.42 -14.23 12.34
CA ALA A 184 8.93 -15.52 12.80
C ALA A 184 7.42 -15.66 12.51
N ALA A 185 6.97 -16.88 12.23
CA ALA A 185 5.57 -17.11 11.86
C ALA A 185 4.59 -16.62 12.93
N ASP A 186 4.95 -16.75 14.20
CA ASP A 186 4.12 -16.30 15.32
C ASP A 186 4.11 -14.75 15.44
N ASP A 187 5.12 -14.05 14.90
CA ASP A 187 5.24 -12.59 14.99
C ASP A 187 4.50 -11.87 13.84
N ILE A 188 4.07 -12.59 12.82
CA ILE A 188 3.31 -12.03 11.69
C ILE A 188 1.85 -12.50 11.64
N THR A 189 1.51 -13.58 12.36
CA THR A 189 0.17 -14.15 12.40
C THR A 189 -0.56 -13.68 13.66
N ARG A 190 -1.79 -13.21 13.52
CA ARG A 190 -2.62 -12.86 14.66
C ARG A 190 -3.45 -14.04 15.12
N ASP A 191 -3.21 -14.54 16.34
CA ASP A 191 -3.84 -15.75 16.92
C ASP A 191 -4.87 -15.42 18.02
N GLY A 192 -5.62 -14.34 17.88
CA GLY A 192 -6.71 -13.98 18.79
C GLY A 192 -6.72 -12.51 19.20
N GLU A 193 -7.73 -12.14 20.00
CA GLU A 193 -7.94 -10.76 20.45
C GLU A 193 -6.85 -10.26 21.41
N ASP A 194 -6.20 -11.18 22.16
CA ASP A 194 -5.14 -10.87 23.12
C ASP A 194 -3.75 -10.87 22.47
N ASP A 195 -3.66 -11.09 21.16
CA ASP A 195 -2.41 -11.09 20.42
C ASP A 195 -2.13 -9.67 19.89
N ASP A 196 -1.07 -9.07 20.43
CA ASP A 196 -0.64 -7.72 20.10
C ASP A 196 0.56 -7.69 19.15
N VAL A 197 1.11 -8.84 18.71
CA VAL A 197 2.23 -8.92 17.77
C VAL A 197 1.77 -9.61 16.50
N TYR A 198 1.60 -8.87 15.43
CA TYR A 198 1.11 -9.41 14.16
C TYR A 198 1.42 -8.46 12.98
N GLY A 199 1.17 -8.93 11.78
CA GLY A 199 1.41 -8.13 10.59
C GLY A 199 0.79 -8.68 9.34
N THR A 200 1.24 -8.21 8.18
CA THR A 200 0.88 -8.74 6.88
C THR A 200 2.12 -9.04 6.06
N ARG A 201 2.03 -10.07 5.22
CA ARG A 201 3.05 -10.40 4.23
C ARG A 201 2.59 -9.88 2.88
N ALA A 202 3.37 -9.03 2.25
CA ALA A 202 3.25 -8.71 0.84
C ALA A 202 4.23 -9.59 0.06
N VAL A 203 3.74 -10.44 -0.84
CA VAL A 203 4.59 -11.29 -1.70
C VAL A 203 4.79 -10.60 -3.03
N ILE A 204 6.04 -10.23 -3.31
CA ILE A 204 6.43 -9.58 -4.56
C ILE A 204 6.97 -10.64 -5.51
N THR A 205 6.26 -10.90 -6.60
CA THR A 205 6.57 -11.98 -7.55
C THR A 205 6.32 -11.53 -8.98
N PRO A 206 7.13 -12.00 -9.97
CA PRO A 206 6.94 -11.63 -11.36
C PRO A 206 5.78 -12.35 -12.05
N GLU A 207 5.16 -13.34 -11.38
CA GLU A 207 4.12 -14.18 -11.95
C GLU A 207 2.76 -13.96 -11.29
N ASP A 208 1.69 -13.86 -12.08
CA ASP A 208 0.31 -13.95 -11.60
C ASP A 208 0.01 -15.38 -11.16
N VAL A 209 0.28 -15.69 -9.90
CA VAL A 209 0.15 -17.05 -9.33
C VAL A 209 -1.28 -17.43 -8.96
N THR A 210 -2.18 -16.45 -8.89
CA THR A 210 -3.61 -16.67 -8.61
C THR A 210 -4.43 -16.84 -9.89
N GLY A 211 -3.86 -16.45 -11.06
CA GLY A 211 -4.54 -16.49 -12.35
C GLY A 211 -5.62 -15.44 -12.52
N CYS A 212 -5.51 -14.32 -11.81
CA CYS A 212 -6.47 -13.21 -11.89
C CYS A 212 -6.35 -12.40 -13.19
N GLY A 213 -5.18 -12.39 -13.83
CA GLY A 213 -4.87 -11.50 -14.94
C GLY A 213 -4.72 -10.05 -14.48
N CYS A 214 -4.21 -9.84 -13.27
CA CYS A 214 -4.18 -8.57 -12.54
C CYS A 214 -2.77 -8.18 -12.12
N GLY A 215 -2.60 -6.96 -11.57
CA GLY A 215 -1.34 -6.41 -11.07
C GLY A 215 -1.10 -6.67 -9.59
N GLY A 216 -2.16 -7.00 -8.84
CA GLY A 216 -2.10 -7.31 -7.43
C GLY A 216 -3.44 -7.79 -6.91
N GLN A 217 -3.47 -8.32 -5.70
CA GLN A 217 -4.67 -8.73 -4.99
C GLN A 217 -4.45 -8.71 -3.48
N ALA A 218 -5.43 -8.22 -2.74
CA ALA A 218 -5.45 -8.32 -1.29
C ALA A 218 -6.87 -8.49 -0.74
N TYR A 219 -7.01 -9.07 0.45
CA TYR A 219 -8.24 -9.04 1.20
C TYR A 219 -8.36 -7.75 1.99
N VAL A 220 -9.57 -7.16 2.03
CA VAL A 220 -9.83 -5.87 2.66
C VAL A 220 -10.05 -6.03 4.16
N GLY A 221 -9.36 -5.19 4.97
CA GLY A 221 -9.57 -5.09 6.41
C GLY A 221 -9.16 -6.34 7.20
N VAL A 222 -8.13 -7.06 6.76
CA VAL A 222 -7.68 -8.32 7.37
C VAL A 222 -6.44 -8.18 8.25
N PHE A 223 -5.78 -7.03 8.25
CA PHE A 223 -4.53 -6.80 8.99
C PHE A 223 -4.66 -7.13 10.49
N ASN A 224 -5.78 -6.75 11.10
CA ASN A 224 -6.05 -7.00 12.53
C ASN A 224 -7.16 -8.02 12.77
N ASP A 225 -7.48 -8.92 11.83
CA ASP A 225 -8.50 -9.95 12.00
C ASP A 225 -8.04 -11.01 13.00
N ALA A 226 -8.57 -10.98 14.22
CA ALA A 226 -8.18 -11.87 15.30
C ALA A 226 -8.72 -13.32 15.17
N ASN A 227 -9.60 -13.60 14.20
CA ASN A 227 -10.28 -14.89 14.10
C ASN A 227 -9.84 -15.75 12.91
N SER A 228 -9.40 -15.11 11.85
CA SER A 228 -9.09 -15.78 10.58
C SER A 228 -7.95 -15.11 9.81
N HIS A 229 -7.06 -14.43 10.54
CA HIS A 229 -5.95 -13.66 9.96
C HIS A 229 -5.15 -14.47 8.93
N SER A 230 -4.67 -15.66 9.28
CA SER A 230 -3.87 -16.52 8.42
C SER A 230 -4.62 -17.02 7.18
N ASP A 231 -5.96 -17.07 7.22
CA ASP A 231 -6.75 -17.53 6.08
C ASP A 231 -6.70 -16.57 4.90
N TYR A 232 -6.44 -15.26 5.16
CA TYR A 232 -6.49 -14.17 4.19
C TYR A 232 -5.13 -13.58 3.85
N GLN A 233 -4.04 -14.23 4.30
CA GLN A 233 -2.67 -13.89 3.91
C GLN A 233 -2.21 -14.70 2.69
N PRO A 234 -1.26 -14.18 1.90
CA PRO A 234 -0.66 -12.85 1.90
C PRO A 234 -1.43 -11.84 1.03
N ALA A 235 -0.98 -10.57 0.99
CA ALA A 235 -1.21 -9.67 -0.12
C ALA A 235 -0.28 -10.06 -1.29
N TRP A 236 -0.76 -9.97 -2.53
CA TRP A 236 -0.01 -10.32 -3.73
C TRP A 236 0.33 -9.06 -4.53
N ALA A 237 1.61 -8.80 -4.75
CA ALA A 237 2.13 -7.74 -5.60
C ALA A 237 2.81 -8.35 -6.84
N TYR A 238 2.19 -8.24 -8.01
CA TYR A 238 2.73 -8.81 -9.25
C TYR A 238 3.60 -7.77 -9.95
N ALA A 239 4.89 -7.80 -9.66
CA ALA A 239 5.86 -6.87 -10.18
C ALA A 239 7.09 -7.59 -10.75
N ASN A 240 7.71 -6.99 -11.75
CA ASN A 240 8.92 -7.50 -12.40
C ASN A 240 9.94 -6.37 -12.59
N MET A 241 11.08 -6.66 -13.22
CA MET A 241 12.17 -5.70 -13.41
C MET A 241 11.85 -4.54 -14.38
N ASP A 242 10.70 -4.56 -15.07
CA ASP A 242 10.28 -3.46 -15.95
C ASP A 242 9.69 -2.28 -15.15
N TYR A 243 9.37 -2.47 -13.87
CA TYR A 243 8.91 -1.44 -12.96
C TYR A 243 10.08 -0.78 -12.21
N SER A 244 9.97 0.52 -11.94
CA SER A 244 10.89 1.20 -11.01
C SER A 244 10.69 0.68 -9.58
N GLY A 245 11.68 0.91 -8.70
CA GLY A 245 11.54 0.56 -7.29
C GLY A 245 10.36 1.28 -6.65
N LYS A 246 10.10 2.55 -7.02
CA LYS A 246 8.93 3.30 -6.59
C LYS A 246 7.63 2.66 -7.09
N SER A 247 7.53 2.31 -8.38
CA SER A 247 6.31 1.66 -8.91
C SER A 247 6.04 0.30 -8.26
N ILE A 248 7.08 -0.46 -7.86
CA ILE A 248 6.93 -1.69 -7.07
C ILE A 248 6.35 -1.36 -5.68
N ALA A 249 6.84 -0.30 -5.02
CA ALA A 249 6.32 0.15 -3.73
C ALA A 249 4.86 0.61 -3.82
N GLU A 250 4.48 1.29 -4.91
CA GLU A 250 3.07 1.68 -5.14
C GLU A 250 2.14 0.47 -5.15
N ILE A 251 2.53 -0.63 -5.82
CA ILE A 251 1.75 -1.88 -5.79
C ILE A 251 1.71 -2.43 -4.35
N ILE A 252 2.83 -2.47 -3.66
CA ILE A 252 2.91 -2.98 -2.28
C ILE A 252 2.03 -2.16 -1.34
N SER A 253 2.19 -0.84 -1.33
CA SER A 253 1.46 0.08 -0.44
C SER A 253 -0.04 0.07 -0.73
N HIS A 254 -0.43 -0.07 -2.00
CA HIS A 254 -1.81 -0.24 -2.42
C HIS A 254 -2.43 -1.54 -1.87
N GLU A 255 -1.77 -2.69 -2.08
CA GLU A 255 -2.29 -3.98 -1.63
C GLU A 255 -2.30 -4.10 -0.09
N THR A 256 -1.28 -3.59 0.58
CA THR A 256 -1.26 -3.55 2.04
C THR A 256 -2.22 -2.49 2.59
N GLY A 257 -2.50 -1.43 1.84
CA GLY A 257 -3.58 -0.47 2.09
C GLY A 257 -4.95 -1.15 2.17
N HIS A 258 -5.24 -2.11 1.27
CA HIS A 258 -6.43 -2.94 1.40
C HIS A 258 -6.43 -3.78 2.68
N ASN A 259 -5.31 -4.36 3.05
CA ASN A 259 -5.24 -5.13 4.31
C ASN A 259 -5.59 -4.27 5.53
N VAL A 260 -5.24 -2.98 5.54
CA VAL A 260 -5.61 -2.02 6.59
C VAL A 260 -6.94 -1.30 6.32
N GLY A 261 -7.79 -1.85 5.46
CA GLY A 261 -9.20 -1.47 5.33
C GLY A 261 -9.53 -0.44 4.26
N LEU A 262 -8.57 0.03 3.50
CA LEU A 262 -8.80 1.04 2.46
C LEU A 262 -9.43 0.44 1.20
N SER A 263 -10.16 1.27 0.48
CA SER A 263 -10.70 0.98 -0.85
C SER A 263 -10.15 1.95 -1.89
N HIS A 264 -10.57 1.80 -3.16
CA HIS A 264 -9.96 2.55 -4.26
C HIS A 264 -10.31 4.04 -4.26
N ASP A 265 -9.34 4.84 -4.65
CA ASP A 265 -9.44 6.24 -5.00
C ASP A 265 -9.67 6.38 -6.50
N GLY A 266 -10.91 6.66 -6.88
CA GLY A 266 -11.32 6.85 -8.28
C GLY A 266 -11.70 8.28 -8.61
N GLN A 267 -11.86 8.57 -9.91
CA GLN A 267 -12.30 9.86 -10.41
C GLN A 267 -13.42 9.71 -11.45
N GLY A 268 -14.56 10.28 -11.21
CA GLY A 268 -15.69 10.27 -12.15
C GLY A 268 -16.22 8.87 -12.46
N ALA A 269 -15.88 8.32 -13.62
CA ALA A 269 -16.23 6.96 -14.03
C ALA A 269 -15.05 5.96 -13.86
N ASP A 270 -13.87 6.45 -13.61
CA ASP A 270 -12.68 5.63 -13.45
C ASP A 270 -12.52 5.22 -11.98
N GLU A 271 -12.38 3.93 -11.74
CA GLU A 271 -12.25 3.36 -10.40
C GLU A 271 -10.87 3.65 -9.78
N TYR A 272 -9.86 3.92 -10.61
CA TYR A 272 -8.49 4.24 -10.22
C TYR A 272 -8.07 5.59 -10.77
N TYR A 273 -7.88 6.54 -9.89
CA TYR A 273 -7.36 7.85 -10.26
C TYR A 273 -5.84 7.79 -10.48
N GLN A 274 -5.40 8.18 -11.68
CA GLN A 274 -3.97 8.19 -12.02
C GLN A 274 -3.21 9.40 -11.48
N GLY A 275 -3.91 10.28 -10.77
CA GLY A 275 -3.35 11.54 -10.34
C GLY A 275 -3.31 12.61 -11.44
N HIS A 276 -2.67 13.73 -11.13
CA HIS A 276 -2.48 14.85 -12.04
C HIS A 276 -1.20 15.60 -11.72
N GLU A 277 -0.60 16.22 -12.72
CA GLU A 277 0.62 17.01 -12.63
C GLU A 277 1.75 16.23 -11.91
N ASN A 278 1.96 16.46 -10.61
CA ASN A 278 3.02 15.87 -9.81
C ASN A 278 2.52 14.88 -8.75
N TRP A 279 1.22 14.66 -8.65
CA TRP A 279 0.63 13.95 -7.52
C TRP A 279 -0.38 12.89 -7.94
N GLY A 280 -0.43 11.80 -7.19
CA GLY A 280 -1.46 10.77 -7.27
C GLY A 280 -1.73 10.10 -5.91
N PRO A 281 -2.96 9.56 -5.68
CA PRO A 281 -3.26 8.83 -4.47
C PRO A 281 -2.72 7.40 -4.53
N ILE A 282 -2.22 6.88 -3.39
CA ILE A 282 -1.72 5.50 -3.26
C ILE A 282 -2.83 4.48 -3.59
N MET A 283 -4.06 4.70 -3.10
CA MET A 283 -5.19 3.82 -3.40
C MET A 283 -5.85 4.07 -4.77
N GLY A 284 -5.19 4.86 -5.62
CA GLY A 284 -5.50 5.04 -7.02
C GLY A 284 -4.55 4.27 -7.93
N ALA A 285 -4.02 4.93 -8.97
CA ALA A 285 -3.03 4.40 -9.90
C ALA A 285 -1.88 5.41 -10.11
N GLY A 286 -1.29 5.85 -8.99
CA GLY A 286 -0.26 6.89 -8.94
C GLY A 286 1.12 6.48 -9.48
N TYR A 287 1.26 5.33 -10.12
CA TYR A 287 2.53 4.71 -10.56
C TYR A 287 3.51 5.65 -11.27
N TYR A 288 3.01 6.67 -11.91
CA TYR A 288 3.80 7.61 -12.73
C TYR A 288 3.77 9.03 -12.18
N GLN A 289 3.39 9.18 -10.90
CA GLN A 289 3.43 10.47 -10.22
C GLN A 289 4.63 10.50 -9.26
N PRO A 290 5.44 11.58 -9.28
CA PRO A 290 6.61 11.66 -8.42
C PRO A 290 6.29 11.83 -6.94
N VAL A 291 5.10 12.31 -6.60
CA VAL A 291 4.57 12.40 -5.24
C VAL A 291 3.33 11.54 -5.17
N THR A 292 3.34 10.53 -4.32
CA THR A 292 2.19 9.68 -4.04
C THR A 292 1.88 9.74 -2.55
N GLN A 293 0.61 9.82 -2.20
CA GLN A 293 0.20 10.04 -0.81
C GLN A 293 -1.12 9.32 -0.52
N TRP A 294 -1.39 9.06 0.75
CA TRP A 294 -2.73 8.71 1.24
C TRP A 294 -3.71 9.85 0.92
N SER A 295 -4.98 9.55 0.80
CA SER A 295 -5.97 10.50 0.30
C SER A 295 -7.22 10.56 1.18
N LYS A 296 -7.99 11.63 1.04
CA LYS A 296 -9.38 11.74 1.48
C LYS A 296 -10.28 12.32 0.39
N GLY A 297 -9.87 12.16 -0.87
CA GLY A 297 -10.65 12.57 -2.03
C GLY A 297 -10.71 14.08 -2.25
N GLU A 298 -9.65 14.83 -1.96
CA GLU A 298 -9.64 16.30 -2.12
C GLU A 298 -9.41 16.77 -3.58
N TYR A 299 -9.29 15.86 -4.52
CA TYR A 299 -9.17 16.13 -5.94
C TYR A 299 -10.53 16.23 -6.66
N SER A 300 -10.55 16.74 -7.89
CA SER A 300 -11.78 16.97 -8.65
C SER A 300 -12.49 15.65 -8.99
N ASP A 301 -13.82 15.61 -8.81
CA ASP A 301 -14.68 14.46 -9.12
C ASP A 301 -14.26 13.14 -8.43
N ALA A 302 -13.65 13.22 -7.24
CA ALA A 302 -13.30 12.07 -6.43
C ALA A 302 -14.52 11.16 -6.18
N THR A 303 -14.34 9.84 -6.32
CA THR A 303 -15.40 8.84 -6.06
C THR A 303 -15.32 8.25 -4.67
N SER A 304 -14.16 8.35 -4.02
CA SER A 304 -13.96 8.05 -2.61
C SER A 304 -13.71 9.34 -1.82
N THR A 305 -14.19 9.38 -0.60
CA THR A 305 -13.88 10.40 0.40
C THR A 305 -13.52 9.71 1.71
N GLU A 306 -12.95 8.53 1.62
CA GLU A 306 -12.36 7.84 2.76
C GLU A 306 -11.28 8.73 3.35
N ASP A 307 -11.16 8.71 4.65
CA ASP A 307 -10.09 9.38 5.37
C ASP A 307 -9.05 8.30 5.70
N ASP A 308 -8.11 8.08 4.78
CA ASP A 308 -7.14 6.99 4.87
C ASP A 308 -6.36 7.03 6.18
N LEU A 309 -5.91 8.24 6.60
CA LEU A 309 -5.16 8.43 7.84
C LEU A 309 -5.99 8.14 9.09
N SER A 310 -7.31 8.12 8.99
CA SER A 310 -8.21 7.70 10.07
C SER A 310 -8.51 6.21 10.03
N ILE A 311 -8.61 5.60 8.84
CA ILE A 311 -8.97 4.19 8.65
C ILE A 311 -7.80 3.26 9.00
N ILE A 312 -6.58 3.58 8.57
CA ILE A 312 -5.37 2.79 8.84
C ILE A 312 -5.23 2.48 10.35
N PRO A 313 -5.35 3.46 11.27
CA PRO A 313 -5.28 3.21 12.72
C PRO A 313 -6.42 2.32 13.26
N GLU A 314 -7.62 2.40 12.69
CA GLU A 314 -8.75 1.56 13.08
C GLU A 314 -8.49 0.07 12.78
N HIS A 315 -7.57 -0.22 11.85
CA HIS A 315 -7.16 -1.56 11.46
C HIS A 315 -5.84 -2.01 12.11
N GLY A 316 -5.39 -1.34 13.17
CA GLY A 316 -4.31 -1.81 14.05
C GLY A 316 -2.93 -1.22 13.76
N VAL A 317 -2.79 -0.36 12.77
CA VAL A 317 -1.54 0.36 12.45
C VAL A 317 -1.66 1.80 12.94
N VAL A 318 -1.42 2.01 14.25
CA VAL A 318 -1.72 3.28 14.92
C VAL A 318 -0.78 4.40 14.49
N THR A 319 -1.30 5.63 14.43
CA THR A 319 -0.49 6.82 14.16
C THR A 319 0.53 7.02 15.28
N LEU A 320 1.74 7.42 14.94
CA LEU A 320 2.79 7.76 15.89
C LEU A 320 2.39 8.92 16.78
N THR A 321 2.93 8.94 17.98
CA THR A 321 2.86 10.12 18.83
C THR A 321 3.87 11.13 18.32
N ASP A 322 3.49 12.42 18.35
CA ASP A 322 4.35 13.55 18.07
C ASP A 322 5.71 13.43 18.80
N ASP A 323 6.82 13.56 18.06
CA ASP A 323 8.19 13.38 18.57
C ASP A 323 8.88 14.71 18.90
N HIS A 324 8.30 15.85 18.46
CA HIS A 324 8.75 17.21 18.79
C HIS A 324 7.55 18.10 19.17
N ALA A 325 7.81 19.16 19.90
CA ALA A 325 6.73 20.07 20.31
C ALA A 325 6.34 21.02 19.17
N ASP A 326 5.05 21.31 19.01
CA ASP A 326 4.47 22.22 17.99
C ASP A 326 4.79 23.71 18.23
N THR A 327 5.39 24.04 19.33
CA THR A 327 5.60 25.44 19.73
C THR A 327 6.99 25.68 20.31
N ALA A 328 7.40 26.94 20.32
CA ALA A 328 8.65 27.38 20.96
C ALA A 328 8.77 26.97 22.44
N ASP A 329 7.64 26.77 23.13
CA ASP A 329 7.62 26.22 24.50
C ASP A 329 7.68 24.69 24.40
N GLY A 330 8.86 24.16 24.67
CA GLY A 330 9.16 22.73 24.52
C GLY A 330 10.00 22.38 23.29
N ALA A 331 10.37 23.38 22.47
CA ALA A 331 11.18 23.18 21.28
C ALA A 331 12.45 22.35 21.55
N THR A 332 12.73 21.40 20.68
CA THR A 332 13.94 20.56 20.75
C THR A 332 15.18 21.38 20.47
N SER A 333 16.20 21.28 21.32
CA SER A 333 17.45 22.02 21.10
C SER A 333 18.24 21.39 19.94
N LEU A 334 18.61 22.20 18.95
CA LEU A 334 19.48 21.81 17.84
C LEU A 334 20.82 22.54 17.98
N ALA A 335 21.92 21.80 18.05
CA ALA A 335 23.26 22.39 18.10
C ALA A 335 23.77 22.75 16.70
N ASP A 336 24.74 23.69 16.65
CA ASP A 336 25.37 24.10 15.40
C ASP A 336 26.05 22.91 14.71
N ASN A 337 25.74 22.69 13.42
CA ASN A 337 26.15 21.53 12.60
C ASN A 337 25.64 20.15 13.11
N GLU A 338 24.73 20.09 14.03
CA GLU A 338 24.03 18.86 14.39
C GLU A 338 22.89 18.60 13.41
N SER A 339 22.59 17.35 13.13
CA SER A 339 21.42 16.93 12.39
C SER A 339 20.34 16.56 13.40
N GLY A 340 19.22 17.29 13.37
CA GLY A 340 17.95 16.85 13.94
C GLY A 340 17.26 15.91 12.93
N ALA A 341 16.36 15.09 13.42
CA ALA A 341 15.47 14.27 12.60
C ALA A 341 14.11 14.18 13.29
N GLY A 342 13.04 14.07 12.55
CA GLY A 342 11.69 13.93 13.07
C GLY A 342 10.77 13.29 12.03
N ILE A 343 9.53 13.10 12.42
CA ILE A 343 8.46 12.60 11.57
C ILE A 343 7.25 13.54 11.72
N VAL A 344 6.91 14.25 10.66
CA VAL A 344 5.60 14.90 10.58
C VAL A 344 4.55 13.82 10.48
N ALA A 345 3.85 13.52 11.57
CA ALA A 345 2.99 12.36 11.69
C ALA A 345 1.52 12.62 11.30
N THR A 346 1.07 13.86 11.33
CA THR A 346 -0.29 14.30 10.98
C THR A 346 -0.27 15.62 10.22
N ASP A 347 -1.39 16.00 9.61
CA ASP A 347 -1.55 17.30 8.91
C ASP A 347 -1.51 18.53 9.84
N ASP A 348 -1.67 18.35 11.15
CA ASP A 348 -1.57 19.41 12.16
C ASP A 348 -0.20 19.45 12.88
N ASP A 349 0.69 18.51 12.59
CA ASP A 349 1.98 18.33 13.24
C ASP A 349 3.01 19.35 12.77
N VAL A 350 3.67 20.02 13.73
CA VAL A 350 4.67 21.07 13.49
C VAL A 350 5.86 20.86 14.42
N ASP A 351 6.95 20.37 13.91
CA ASP A 351 8.15 20.13 14.70
C ASP A 351 8.99 21.40 14.91
N VAL A 352 9.16 21.83 16.14
CA VAL A 352 9.89 23.05 16.47
C VAL A 352 11.21 22.78 17.15
N PHE A 353 12.28 23.36 16.58
CA PHE A 353 13.65 23.30 17.10
C PHE A 353 14.10 24.68 17.55
N ALA A 354 14.84 24.73 18.67
CA ALA A 354 15.51 25.93 19.15
C ALA A 354 16.97 25.93 18.75
N PHE A 355 17.44 27.00 18.11
CA PHE A 355 18.80 27.14 17.60
C PHE A 355 19.42 28.45 18.08
N ASP A 356 20.61 28.38 18.71
CA ASP A 356 21.36 29.56 19.15
C ASP A 356 22.35 29.99 18.06
N HIS A 357 22.03 31.05 17.33
CA HIS A 357 22.85 31.64 16.28
C HIS A 357 23.86 32.65 16.80
N THR A 358 25.10 32.54 16.36
CA THR A 358 26.22 33.40 16.80
C THR A 358 26.30 34.73 16.05
N GLY A 359 25.46 34.93 15.04
CA GLY A 359 25.45 36.10 14.15
C GLY A 359 26.30 35.92 12.90
N GLY A 360 25.91 36.50 11.79
CA GLY A 360 26.50 36.34 10.48
C GLY A 360 25.69 35.40 9.59
N PRO A 361 26.29 34.67 8.66
CA PRO A 361 25.59 33.72 7.82
C PRO A 361 24.90 32.59 8.63
N LEU A 362 23.62 32.37 8.42
CA LEU A 362 22.89 31.21 8.88
C LEU A 362 22.45 30.39 7.67
N THR A 363 22.79 29.10 7.66
CA THR A 363 22.25 28.14 6.70
C THR A 363 21.42 27.13 7.46
N VAL A 364 20.17 26.91 6.98
CA VAL A 364 19.26 25.87 7.49
C VAL A 364 18.82 25.03 6.31
N THR A 365 18.80 23.72 6.47
CA THR A 365 18.34 22.78 5.43
C THR A 365 17.45 21.74 6.09
N ALA A 366 16.22 21.61 5.59
CA ALA A 366 15.27 20.57 5.92
C ALA A 366 15.08 19.68 4.69
N LEU A 367 15.34 18.39 4.83
CA LEU A 367 15.27 17.41 3.74
C LEU A 367 14.25 16.33 4.10
N PRO A 368 13.28 16.01 3.23
CA PRO A 368 12.38 14.88 3.42
C PRO A 368 13.13 13.55 3.19
N ALA A 369 12.41 12.43 3.18
CA ALA A 369 12.95 11.13 2.83
C ALA A 369 13.74 11.19 1.50
N PRO A 370 14.86 10.47 1.39
CA PRO A 370 15.76 10.59 0.24
C PRO A 370 15.22 9.95 -1.05
N TYR A 371 14.13 9.19 -0.98
CA TYR A 371 13.50 8.51 -2.10
C TYR A 371 12.00 8.41 -1.88
N ALA A 372 11.22 8.73 -2.91
CA ALA A 372 9.76 8.69 -2.92
C ALA A 372 9.13 9.42 -1.71
N ALA A 373 9.62 10.64 -1.42
CA ALA A 373 9.14 11.41 -0.27
C ALA A 373 7.66 11.79 -0.43
N ASN A 374 6.90 11.59 0.65
CA ASN A 374 5.50 12.03 0.75
C ASN A 374 5.39 13.43 1.38
N LEU A 375 6.38 13.83 2.17
CA LEU A 375 6.43 15.09 2.89
C LEU A 375 6.93 16.23 1.99
N ASP A 376 6.09 17.24 1.80
CA ASP A 376 6.42 18.53 1.18
C ASP A 376 6.66 19.54 2.31
N ILE A 377 7.93 19.93 2.49
CA ILE A 377 8.38 20.66 3.69
C ILE A 377 8.19 22.17 3.51
N ARG A 378 7.49 22.79 4.47
CA ARG A 378 7.64 24.20 4.76
C ARG A 378 8.53 24.42 5.99
N LEU A 379 9.61 25.20 5.83
CA LEU A 379 10.51 25.63 6.90
C LEU A 379 10.16 27.07 7.31
N VAL A 380 9.82 27.27 8.58
CA VAL A 380 9.57 28.62 9.12
C VAL A 380 10.61 28.96 10.19
N ILE A 381 11.25 30.15 10.04
CA ILE A 381 12.25 30.68 10.99
C ILE A 381 11.65 31.87 11.73
N ARG A 382 11.66 31.83 13.07
CA ARG A 382 11.19 32.91 13.91
C ARG A 382 12.28 33.37 14.87
N ASP A 383 12.30 34.68 15.19
CA ASP A 383 13.20 35.24 16.20
C ASP A 383 12.70 34.97 17.64
N ALA A 384 13.51 35.38 18.65
CA ALA A 384 13.16 35.21 20.06
C ALA A 384 11.90 35.94 20.50
N SER A 385 11.35 36.88 19.71
CA SER A 385 10.07 37.52 19.95
C SER A 385 8.89 36.77 19.36
N GLY A 386 9.15 35.68 18.59
CA GLY A 386 8.18 34.97 17.81
C GLY A 386 7.85 35.61 16.46
N ALA A 387 8.56 36.65 16.05
CA ALA A 387 8.36 37.29 14.76
C ALA A 387 8.97 36.41 13.66
N GLU A 388 8.22 36.18 12.57
CA GLU A 388 8.68 35.44 11.42
C GLU A 388 9.80 36.18 10.70
N VAL A 389 10.93 35.52 10.53
CA VAL A 389 12.12 35.99 9.81
C VAL A 389 12.10 35.50 8.39
N ALA A 390 11.70 34.23 8.19
CA ALA A 390 11.57 33.59 6.89
C ALA A 390 10.50 32.48 6.94
N SER A 391 9.89 32.26 5.78
CA SER A 391 9.10 31.08 5.46
C SER A 391 9.57 30.60 4.09
N VAL A 392 9.99 29.34 4.00
CA VAL A 392 10.55 28.73 2.80
C VAL A 392 9.72 27.51 2.44
N ASP A 393 9.15 27.57 1.24
CA ASP A 393 8.28 26.55 0.67
C ASP A 393 8.48 26.64 -0.86
N PRO A 394 9.46 25.90 -1.42
CA PRO A 394 9.75 25.95 -2.84
C PRO A 394 8.63 25.27 -3.65
N PRO A 395 8.33 25.75 -4.86
CA PRO A 395 7.31 25.10 -5.69
C PRO A 395 7.78 23.73 -6.16
N VAL A 396 6.88 22.75 -6.00
CA VAL A 396 7.13 21.38 -6.45
C VAL A 396 7.17 21.29 -7.98
N ALA A 397 8.20 20.63 -8.50
CA ALA A 397 8.38 20.45 -9.93
C ALA A 397 8.84 19.03 -10.26
N ARG A 398 8.15 18.40 -11.22
CA ARG A 398 8.47 17.06 -11.73
C ARG A 398 9.84 17.03 -12.39
N VAL A 399 10.65 16.06 -12.03
CA VAL A 399 11.89 15.68 -12.71
C VAL A 399 11.60 14.51 -13.68
N ASN A 400 11.00 13.45 -13.16
CA ASN A 400 10.56 12.27 -13.90
C ASN A 400 9.36 11.62 -13.16
N ASP A 401 9.03 10.38 -13.44
CA ASP A 401 7.89 9.68 -12.83
C ASP A 401 8.15 9.29 -11.36
N ASP A 402 9.41 9.21 -10.95
CA ASP A 402 9.80 8.77 -9.60
C ASP A 402 10.32 9.93 -8.73
N GLU A 403 10.56 11.13 -9.30
CA GLU A 403 11.25 12.22 -8.62
C GLU A 403 10.62 13.58 -8.87
N ALA A 404 10.46 14.36 -7.81
CA ALA A 404 10.16 15.79 -7.83
C ALA A 404 11.23 16.58 -7.09
N THR A 405 11.41 17.85 -7.45
CA THR A 405 12.15 18.84 -6.67
C THR A 405 11.18 19.77 -5.95
N GLY A 406 11.68 20.47 -4.93
CA GLY A 406 10.89 21.46 -4.20
C GLY A 406 10.18 20.89 -2.98
N LEU A 407 10.36 19.60 -2.65
CA LEU A 407 9.87 18.99 -1.42
C LEU A 407 10.76 19.32 -0.21
N ASP A 408 11.99 19.78 -0.45
CA ASP A 408 12.94 20.23 0.55
C ASP A 408 12.86 21.75 0.78
N ALA A 409 13.30 22.23 1.94
CA ALA A 409 13.35 23.65 2.23
C ALA A 409 14.75 24.08 2.72
N GLY A 410 15.30 25.12 2.07
CA GLY A 410 16.62 25.66 2.37
C GLY A 410 16.65 27.15 2.59
N PHE A 411 17.31 27.60 3.66
CA PHE A 411 17.52 29.01 3.99
C PHE A 411 19.00 29.34 4.11
N ALA A 412 19.44 30.47 3.53
CA ALA A 412 20.82 30.95 3.63
C ALA A 412 20.88 32.47 3.60
N GLN A 413 20.99 33.14 4.75
CA GLN A 413 21.10 34.59 4.87
C GLN A 413 21.88 35.00 6.13
N ASP A 414 22.37 36.25 6.15
CA ASP A 414 22.97 36.85 7.36
C ASP A 414 21.87 37.24 8.35
N LEU A 415 21.97 36.73 9.58
CA LEU A 415 21.09 37.08 10.68
C LEU A 415 21.88 37.64 11.86
N ALA A 416 21.19 38.36 12.76
CA ALA A 416 21.78 38.81 14.01
C ALA A 416 22.01 37.62 14.96
N ALA A 417 22.96 37.78 15.88
CA ALA A 417 23.11 36.79 16.96
C ALA A 417 21.85 36.77 17.84
N GLY A 418 21.37 35.56 18.18
CA GLY A 418 20.17 35.35 18.99
C GLY A 418 19.67 33.92 18.92
N THR A 419 18.68 33.63 19.74
CA THR A 419 17.95 32.33 19.66
C THR A 419 16.84 32.43 18.62
N TYR A 420 16.76 31.46 17.75
CA TYR A 420 15.73 31.29 16.72
C TYR A 420 14.98 29.99 16.94
N THR A 421 13.74 29.93 16.50
CA THR A 421 13.01 28.67 16.30
C THR A 421 12.95 28.35 14.83
N LEU A 422 13.16 27.07 14.53
CA LEU A 422 13.10 26.48 13.21
C LEU A 422 11.93 25.49 13.24
N SER A 423 10.88 25.73 12.46
CA SER A 423 9.72 24.84 12.42
C SER A 423 9.69 24.10 11.10
N VAL A 424 9.47 22.80 11.17
CA VAL A 424 9.23 21.90 10.01
C VAL A 424 7.77 21.49 10.05
N GLU A 425 7.07 21.62 8.95
CA GLU A 425 5.67 21.23 8.80
C GLU A 425 5.40 20.73 7.38
N GLY A 426 4.42 19.85 7.23
CA GLY A 426 3.96 19.38 5.92
C GLY A 426 2.95 20.36 5.31
N VAL A 427 3.09 20.61 4.01
CA VAL A 427 2.18 21.50 3.28
C VAL A 427 1.71 20.89 1.98
N GLY A 428 0.68 21.47 1.37
CA GLY A 428 0.25 21.13 0.03
C GLY A 428 0.86 22.05 -1.00
N PHE A 429 0.74 21.66 -2.26
CA PHE A 429 1.14 22.45 -3.41
C PHE A 429 -0.05 22.77 -4.30
N GLY A 430 -0.14 24.00 -4.81
CA GLY A 430 -1.12 24.41 -5.81
C GLY A 430 -2.58 24.32 -5.36
N ASP A 431 -3.46 23.89 -6.28
CA ASP A 431 -4.89 23.68 -6.03
C ASP A 431 -5.18 22.16 -6.20
N PRO A 432 -5.60 21.45 -5.14
CA PRO A 432 -5.85 20.00 -5.20
C PRO A 432 -6.87 19.59 -6.27
N ALA A 433 -7.81 20.46 -6.60
CA ALA A 433 -8.81 20.18 -7.64
C ALA A 433 -8.30 20.39 -9.07
N VAL A 434 -7.10 20.98 -9.26
CA VAL A 434 -6.64 21.44 -10.57
C VAL A 434 -5.22 21.02 -10.93
N ASN A 435 -4.25 21.32 -10.05
CA ASN A 435 -2.83 21.21 -10.41
C ASN A 435 -1.91 20.99 -9.20
N GLY A 436 -2.43 20.50 -8.08
CA GLY A 436 -1.67 20.32 -6.86
C GLY A 436 -2.30 19.30 -5.92
N TYR A 437 -1.92 19.33 -4.67
CA TYR A 437 -2.42 18.48 -3.60
C TYR A 437 -2.54 19.26 -2.29
N SER A 438 -3.35 18.76 -1.38
CA SER A 438 -3.52 19.35 -0.04
C SER A 438 -2.37 18.96 0.90
N GLY A 439 -2.26 19.64 2.03
CA GLY A 439 -1.33 19.23 3.09
C GLY A 439 -1.75 17.98 3.86
N TYR A 440 -2.92 17.40 3.60
CA TYR A 440 -3.50 16.30 4.37
C TYR A 440 -2.57 15.11 4.60
N ALA A 441 -1.91 14.62 3.56
CA ALA A 441 -0.97 13.52 3.66
C ALA A 441 0.45 13.92 3.25
N SER A 442 0.76 15.21 3.40
CA SER A 442 2.13 15.70 3.39
C SER A 442 2.78 15.41 4.75
N ILE A 443 2.98 14.13 5.00
CA ILE A 443 3.49 13.55 6.24
C ILE A 443 4.70 12.68 5.90
N GLY A 444 5.62 12.47 6.85
CA GLY A 444 6.79 11.64 6.58
C GLY A 444 8.03 12.03 7.37
N ALA A 445 9.08 11.27 7.13
CA ALA A 445 10.36 11.47 7.79
C ALA A 445 11.15 12.64 7.21
N TYR A 446 11.88 13.36 8.06
CA TYR A 446 12.78 14.44 7.61
C TYR A 446 14.07 14.51 8.43
N THR A 447 15.03 15.25 7.88
CA THR A 447 16.24 15.69 8.61
C THR A 447 16.38 17.20 8.55
N LEU A 448 16.81 17.83 9.66
CA LEU A 448 17.02 19.26 9.77
C LEU A 448 18.46 19.55 10.21
N THR A 449 19.16 20.41 9.48
CA THR A 449 20.50 20.89 9.88
C THR A 449 20.50 22.42 9.92
N ALA A 450 21.23 22.99 10.90
CA ALA A 450 21.46 24.42 11.00
C ALA A 450 22.94 24.71 11.24
N HIS A 451 23.48 25.73 10.57
CA HIS A 451 24.89 26.11 10.66
C HIS A 451 25.06 27.64 10.73
N SER A 452 25.78 28.07 11.76
CA SER A 452 26.29 29.45 11.92
C SER A 452 27.66 29.57 11.26
N GLY A 453 27.79 30.33 10.16
CA GLY A 453 29.02 30.53 9.41
C GLY A 453 29.98 31.53 10.03
#